data_a9cb7fffe523669152d4a8b5a946cb58
#
_entry.id   a9cb7fffe523669152d4a8b5a946cb58
#
_cell.length_a   1.000
_cell.length_b   1.000
_cell.length_c   1.000
_cell.angle_alpha   90.00
_cell.angle_beta   90.00
_cell.angle_gamma   90.00
#
_symmetry.space_group_name_H-M   'P 1'
#
loop_
_entity.id
_entity.type
_entity.pdbx_description
1 polymer ?
#
loop_
_entity_poly.entity_id
_entity_poly.type
_entity_poly.pdbx_seq_one_letter_code
_entity_poly.pdbx_strand_id
1 'polypeptide(L)'
;MFRWICSLFFCIGLQAQSVKTFDHTCADGKVRPYVVYSPQGESKAPKPLLVFLHGAISSPELKAHPEEYVQKSPLLSLANAADCYVLFPFGQQGATWFDHVGQQMVMDEIAQVKKQYAIDPNKVFLSGFSDGGSGVYYFSMTQPEPFAGFITMNGSLKVASMLGEEALFPCNMNQKPLYILNTTEDILYPLDQIIPAVDFLKRDNPHIVFRTPKGNHFLSYLPEEQTSLVTFIKENTRKPLTHIVWETANISKINSIGWLRLSALSLDQAPASWHAPYPKVRIENNKADLGLKYDYTYQGKGLKVAGFKNDTVTAKRLGVKQGDILLSLERDSITSPMSPMLYTAKKKAGDPTQISVLREGTPLTLKGNFNAGYPYLLLKQPEKTAKIEAELIGRRVYIRTSRVADYQVDRAQAPVKIKGEIKNLNK
;
A
#
# COMPACT_ATOMS: atom_id res chain seq x y z
N MET A 1 -63.49 -10.17 -37.04
CA MET A 1 -62.04 -10.58 -37.04
C MET A 1 -61.28 -9.59 -36.18
N PHE A 2 -61.15 -9.86 -34.88
CA PHE A 2 -60.39 -9.01 -33.95
C PHE A 2 -58.98 -9.56 -33.81
N ARG A 3 -57.94 -8.79 -34.25
CA ARG A 3 -56.52 -9.12 -34.05
C ARG A 3 -56.10 -8.54 -32.72
N TRP A 4 -55.77 -9.42 -31.78
CA TRP A 4 -55.06 -9.08 -30.52
C TRP A 4 -53.59 -8.85 -30.86
N ILE A 5 -53.10 -7.63 -30.62
CA ILE A 5 -51.68 -7.30 -30.62
C ILE A 5 -51.18 -7.50 -29.20
N CYS A 6 -50.45 -8.58 -28.98
CA CYS A 6 -49.68 -8.78 -27.73
C CYS A 6 -48.43 -7.88 -27.78
N SER A 7 -48.47 -6.76 -27.07
CA SER A 7 -47.29 -5.95 -26.80
C SER A 7 -46.45 -6.64 -25.75
N LEU A 8 -45.33 -7.24 -26.14
CA LEU A 8 -44.28 -7.69 -25.24
C LEU A 8 -43.60 -6.46 -24.63
N PHE A 9 -43.94 -6.12 -23.40
CA PHE A 9 -43.16 -5.20 -22.59
C PHE A 9 -41.84 -5.92 -22.19
N PHE A 10 -40.75 -5.59 -22.86
CA PHE A 10 -39.41 -5.89 -22.34
C PHE A 10 -39.19 -4.96 -21.15
N CYS A 11 -39.39 -5.47 -19.92
CA CYS A 11 -38.87 -4.84 -18.73
C CYS A 11 -37.34 -4.93 -18.78
N ILE A 12 -36.69 -3.88 -19.29
CA ILE A 12 -35.24 -3.67 -19.02
C ILE A 12 -35.16 -3.31 -17.54
N GLY A 13 -34.93 -4.31 -16.71
CA GLY A 13 -34.63 -4.10 -15.31
C GLY A 13 -33.36 -3.27 -15.22
N LEU A 14 -33.48 -2.01 -14.85
CA LEU A 14 -32.35 -1.19 -14.38
C LEU A 14 -31.79 -1.92 -13.16
N GLN A 15 -30.69 -2.65 -13.36
CA GLN A 15 -29.97 -3.27 -12.25
C GLN A 15 -29.31 -2.17 -11.42
N ALA A 16 -29.81 -2.00 -10.21
CA ALA A 16 -29.28 -1.01 -9.26
C ALA A 16 -27.84 -1.35 -8.82
N GLN A 17 -27.08 -0.33 -8.52
CA GLN A 17 -25.80 -0.46 -7.82
C GLN A 17 -26.00 -1.31 -6.55
N SER A 18 -25.07 -2.23 -6.27
CA SER A 18 -25.18 -3.09 -5.08
C SER A 18 -23.89 -3.09 -4.27
N VAL A 19 -24.08 -3.12 -2.93
CA VAL A 19 -23.03 -3.33 -1.94
C VAL A 19 -23.38 -4.65 -1.24
N LYS A 20 -22.46 -5.60 -1.22
CA LYS A 20 -22.65 -6.90 -0.56
C LYS A 20 -21.49 -7.19 0.37
N THR A 21 -21.79 -7.54 1.62
CA THR A 21 -20.81 -7.95 2.62
C THR A 21 -20.71 -9.46 2.67
N PHE A 22 -19.48 -9.93 2.83
CA PHE A 22 -19.13 -11.34 2.97
C PHE A 22 -18.16 -11.51 4.11
N ASP A 23 -18.07 -12.73 4.64
CA ASP A 23 -17.10 -13.12 5.64
C ASP A 23 -16.03 -14.05 5.03
N HIS A 24 -14.79 -13.84 5.43
CA HIS A 24 -13.65 -14.70 5.10
C HIS A 24 -12.97 -15.22 6.36
N THR A 25 -12.75 -16.54 6.43
CA THR A 25 -11.93 -17.15 7.48
C THR A 25 -10.48 -17.10 7.06
N CYS A 26 -9.67 -16.29 7.76
CA CYS A 26 -8.27 -16.09 7.47
C CYS A 26 -7.39 -17.24 7.98
N ALA A 27 -6.12 -17.27 7.56
CA ALA A 27 -5.15 -18.29 7.95
C ALA A 27 -4.90 -18.38 9.48
N ASP A 28 -5.17 -17.30 10.23
CA ASP A 28 -5.12 -17.29 11.70
C ASP A 28 -6.41 -17.81 12.38
N GLY A 29 -7.36 -18.33 11.59
CA GLY A 29 -8.64 -18.87 12.07
C GLY A 29 -9.69 -17.80 12.42
N LYS A 30 -9.40 -16.51 12.28
CA LYS A 30 -10.34 -15.43 12.55
C LYS A 30 -11.16 -15.10 11.33
N VAL A 31 -12.45 -14.79 11.56
CA VAL A 31 -13.36 -14.32 10.53
C VAL A 31 -13.23 -12.81 10.38
N ARG A 32 -13.10 -12.34 9.14
CA ARG A 32 -13.02 -10.92 8.79
C ARG A 32 -13.96 -10.61 7.64
N PRO A 33 -14.65 -9.45 7.68
CA PRO A 33 -15.54 -9.06 6.61
C PRO A 33 -14.74 -8.55 5.39
N TYR A 34 -15.33 -8.71 4.21
CA TYR A 34 -14.99 -7.95 3.02
C TYR A 34 -16.26 -7.50 2.30
N VAL A 35 -16.19 -6.42 1.56
CA VAL A 35 -17.33 -5.86 0.86
C VAL A 35 -17.04 -5.78 -0.63
N VAL A 36 -18.02 -6.16 -1.44
CA VAL A 36 -17.96 -6.02 -2.89
C VAL A 36 -18.98 -4.98 -3.35
N TYR A 37 -18.50 -3.98 -4.06
CA TYR A 37 -19.33 -3.00 -4.77
C TYR A 37 -19.46 -3.36 -6.24
N SER A 38 -20.69 -3.32 -6.73
CA SER A 38 -21.06 -3.55 -8.12
C SER A 38 -21.68 -2.29 -8.71
N PRO A 39 -21.09 -1.63 -9.73
CA PRO A 39 -21.53 -0.32 -10.19
C PRO A 39 -22.87 -0.33 -10.90
N GLN A 40 -23.22 -1.42 -11.58
CA GLN A 40 -24.46 -1.54 -12.37
C GLN A 40 -25.16 -2.89 -12.12
N GLY A 41 -25.06 -3.38 -10.87
CA GLY A 41 -25.53 -4.72 -10.55
C GLY A 41 -24.63 -5.81 -11.13
N GLU A 42 -25.09 -7.07 -11.04
CA GLU A 42 -24.35 -8.21 -11.56
C GLU A 42 -24.39 -8.24 -13.08
N SER A 43 -23.23 -8.32 -13.72
CA SER A 43 -23.09 -8.42 -15.17
C SER A 43 -22.55 -9.79 -15.55
N LYS A 44 -23.04 -10.36 -16.65
CA LYS A 44 -22.46 -11.57 -17.26
C LYS A 44 -21.19 -11.28 -18.06
N ALA A 45 -21.01 -10.03 -18.51
CA ALA A 45 -19.80 -9.63 -19.23
C ALA A 45 -18.65 -9.44 -18.21
N PRO A 46 -17.45 -10.00 -18.45
CA PRO A 46 -16.31 -9.82 -17.57
C PRO A 46 -15.92 -8.34 -17.48
N LYS A 47 -15.75 -7.85 -16.22
CA LYS A 47 -15.35 -6.48 -15.91
C LYS A 47 -14.05 -6.45 -15.11
N PRO A 48 -13.32 -5.32 -15.09
CA PRO A 48 -12.19 -5.14 -14.20
C PRO A 48 -12.58 -5.27 -12.72
N LEU A 49 -11.62 -5.71 -11.89
CA LEU A 49 -11.70 -5.68 -10.44
C LEU A 49 -10.68 -4.70 -9.89
N LEU A 50 -11.14 -3.71 -9.15
CA LEU A 50 -10.30 -2.82 -8.35
C LEU A 50 -10.33 -3.31 -6.90
N VAL A 51 -9.20 -3.74 -6.36
CA VAL A 51 -9.06 -4.08 -4.95
C VAL A 51 -8.59 -2.84 -4.22
N PHE A 52 -9.29 -2.41 -3.16
CA PHE A 52 -8.96 -1.19 -2.45
C PHE A 52 -8.59 -1.44 -0.98
N LEU A 53 -7.32 -1.23 -0.67
CA LEU A 53 -6.77 -1.31 0.68
C LEU A 53 -7.03 0.02 1.40
N HIS A 54 -7.78 -0.01 2.51
CA HIS A 54 -8.08 1.19 3.28
C HIS A 54 -6.88 1.70 4.09
N GLY A 55 -6.91 2.98 4.49
CA GLY A 55 -5.97 3.56 5.45
C GLY A 55 -6.32 3.23 6.91
N ALA A 56 -5.54 3.76 7.85
CA ALA A 56 -5.76 3.61 9.30
C ALA A 56 -6.00 2.15 9.72
N ILE A 57 -5.12 1.24 9.31
CA ILE A 57 -5.29 -0.21 9.43
C ILE A 57 -5.46 -0.71 10.87
N SER A 58 -5.02 0.06 11.85
CA SER A 58 -5.19 -0.24 13.28
C SER A 58 -6.50 0.27 13.88
N SER A 59 -7.33 1.04 13.11
CA SER A 59 -8.61 1.55 13.61
C SER A 59 -9.65 0.44 13.69
N PRO A 60 -10.25 0.19 14.87
CA PRO A 60 -11.32 -0.80 15.03
C PRO A 60 -12.65 -0.34 14.40
N GLU A 61 -12.84 0.98 14.22
CA GLU A 61 -14.11 1.56 13.78
C GLU A 61 -14.42 1.21 12.32
N LEU A 62 -13.40 1.13 11.46
CA LEU A 62 -13.59 0.83 10.04
C LEU A 62 -14.27 -0.51 9.80
N LYS A 63 -13.97 -1.51 10.62
CA LYS A 63 -14.53 -2.86 10.49
C LYS A 63 -15.87 -3.04 11.23
N ALA A 64 -16.25 -2.11 12.10
CA ALA A 64 -17.51 -2.18 12.82
C ALA A 64 -18.72 -1.97 11.91
N HIS A 65 -18.55 -1.13 10.86
CA HIS A 65 -19.59 -0.79 9.90
C HIS A 65 -19.07 -0.83 8.46
N PRO A 66 -18.68 -2.01 7.94
CA PRO A 66 -17.98 -2.13 6.65
C PRO A 66 -18.83 -1.63 5.48
N GLU A 67 -20.14 -1.88 5.45
CA GLU A 67 -21.02 -1.39 4.38
C GLU A 67 -21.13 0.14 4.38
N GLU A 68 -21.25 0.75 5.55
CA GLU A 68 -21.33 2.20 5.68
C GLU A 68 -20.04 2.88 5.21
N TYR A 69 -18.88 2.29 5.54
CA TYR A 69 -17.58 2.74 5.04
C TYR A 69 -17.55 2.74 3.51
N VAL A 70 -18.00 1.64 2.89
CA VAL A 70 -18.01 1.52 1.42
C VAL A 70 -19.00 2.49 0.79
N GLN A 71 -20.21 2.60 1.32
CA GLN A 71 -21.24 3.52 0.79
C GLN A 71 -20.80 4.99 0.79
N LYS A 72 -19.95 5.39 1.75
CA LYS A 72 -19.37 6.73 1.85
C LYS A 72 -18.04 6.89 1.10
N SER A 73 -17.54 5.83 0.47
CA SER A 73 -16.24 5.86 -0.20
C SER A 73 -16.26 6.72 -1.48
N PRO A 74 -15.33 7.66 -1.64
CA PRO A 74 -15.20 8.43 -2.87
C PRO A 74 -14.76 7.57 -4.06
N LEU A 75 -14.33 6.33 -3.84
CA LEU A 75 -13.96 5.36 -4.89
C LEU A 75 -15.15 4.92 -5.73
N LEU A 76 -16.39 5.04 -5.22
CA LEU A 76 -17.57 4.59 -5.94
C LEU A 76 -17.80 5.38 -7.25
N SER A 77 -17.46 6.66 -7.26
CA SER A 77 -17.49 7.47 -8.49
C SER A 77 -16.49 6.95 -9.53
N LEU A 78 -15.27 6.63 -9.12
CA LEU A 78 -14.26 6.03 -9.99
C LEU A 78 -14.71 4.66 -10.51
N ALA A 79 -15.28 3.82 -9.64
CA ALA A 79 -15.79 2.50 -10.01
C ALA A 79 -16.89 2.57 -11.08
N ASN A 80 -17.81 3.49 -10.93
CA ASN A 80 -18.87 3.74 -11.91
C ASN A 80 -18.30 4.22 -13.27
N ALA A 81 -17.37 5.17 -13.24
CA ALA A 81 -16.76 5.71 -14.46
C ALA A 81 -15.87 4.69 -15.19
N ALA A 82 -15.22 3.80 -14.44
CA ALA A 82 -14.39 2.72 -14.99
C ALA A 82 -15.19 1.47 -15.35
N ASP A 83 -16.46 1.38 -14.95
CA ASP A 83 -17.33 0.20 -15.04
C ASP A 83 -16.65 -1.05 -14.46
N CYS A 84 -16.15 -0.94 -13.21
CA CYS A 84 -15.42 -2.00 -12.54
C CYS A 84 -16.04 -2.38 -11.19
N TYR A 85 -15.91 -3.65 -10.82
CA TYR A 85 -16.17 -4.08 -9.45
C TYR A 85 -15.11 -3.52 -8.51
N VAL A 86 -15.49 -3.26 -7.25
CA VAL A 86 -14.50 -2.94 -6.21
C VAL A 86 -14.61 -3.93 -5.08
N LEU A 87 -13.49 -4.54 -4.73
CA LEU A 87 -13.33 -5.34 -3.51
C LEU A 87 -12.69 -4.46 -2.44
N PHE A 88 -13.33 -4.40 -1.29
CA PHE A 88 -12.84 -3.73 -0.08
C PHE A 88 -12.51 -4.79 0.99
N PRO A 89 -11.27 -5.26 1.08
CA PRO A 89 -10.79 -6.02 2.23
C PRO A 89 -10.77 -5.14 3.49
N PHE A 90 -10.98 -5.74 4.66
CA PHE A 90 -10.89 -5.02 5.94
C PHE A 90 -9.72 -5.54 6.77
N GLY A 91 -8.53 -5.03 6.45
CA GLY A 91 -7.31 -5.29 7.20
C GLY A 91 -7.37 -4.75 8.62
N GLN A 92 -6.71 -5.44 9.55
CA GLN A 92 -6.70 -5.09 10.96
C GLN A 92 -5.48 -5.70 11.65
N GLN A 93 -5.29 -5.41 12.93
CA GLN A 93 -4.22 -6.00 13.71
C GLN A 93 -4.25 -7.55 13.62
N GLY A 94 -3.13 -8.15 13.22
CA GLY A 94 -2.96 -9.59 12.99
C GLY A 94 -3.34 -10.05 11.59
N ALA A 95 -3.81 -9.15 10.71
CA ALA A 95 -3.97 -9.35 9.28
C ALA A 95 -3.89 -7.99 8.59
N THR A 96 -2.70 -7.44 8.51
CA THR A 96 -2.43 -6.13 7.93
C THR A 96 -2.02 -6.25 6.46
N TRP A 97 -1.84 -5.12 5.78
CA TRP A 97 -1.30 -5.12 4.41
C TRP A 97 0.17 -5.52 4.33
N PHE A 98 0.85 -5.69 5.47
CA PHE A 98 2.30 -5.82 5.63
C PHE A 98 2.74 -7.17 6.18
N ASP A 99 1.79 -8.04 6.54
CA ASP A 99 2.03 -9.38 7.04
C ASP A 99 1.44 -10.46 6.13
N HIS A 100 1.93 -11.68 6.29
CA HIS A 100 1.52 -12.80 5.44
C HIS A 100 0.03 -13.13 5.57
N VAL A 101 -0.56 -13.03 6.77
CA VAL A 101 -1.98 -13.34 6.99
C VAL A 101 -2.87 -12.36 6.22
N GLY A 102 -2.57 -11.07 6.29
CA GLY A 102 -3.33 -10.05 5.56
C GLY A 102 -3.12 -10.12 4.05
N GLN A 103 -1.90 -10.43 3.58
CA GLN A 103 -1.66 -10.65 2.16
C GLN A 103 -2.46 -11.86 1.65
N GLN A 104 -2.43 -12.99 2.37
CA GLN A 104 -3.19 -14.17 2.01
C GLN A 104 -4.69 -13.91 2.02
N MET A 105 -5.20 -13.18 3.04
CA MET A 105 -6.60 -12.75 3.12
C MET A 105 -7.03 -12.02 1.84
N VAL A 106 -6.28 -11.01 1.40
CA VAL A 106 -6.59 -10.26 0.18
C VAL A 106 -6.61 -11.16 -1.06
N MET A 107 -5.65 -12.09 -1.17
CA MET A 107 -5.57 -13.02 -2.30
C MET A 107 -6.73 -14.02 -2.32
N ASP A 108 -7.13 -14.54 -1.16
CA ASP A 108 -8.25 -15.46 -1.03
C ASP A 108 -9.58 -14.77 -1.35
N GLU A 109 -9.78 -13.54 -0.88
CA GLU A 109 -10.94 -12.72 -1.18
C GLU A 109 -11.05 -12.41 -2.68
N ILE A 110 -9.94 -12.07 -3.35
CA ILE A 110 -9.88 -11.94 -4.82
C ILE A 110 -10.34 -13.24 -5.50
N ALA A 111 -9.86 -14.38 -5.01
CA ALA A 111 -10.25 -15.68 -5.57
C ALA A 111 -11.74 -16.00 -5.38
N GLN A 112 -12.31 -15.62 -4.22
CA GLN A 112 -13.74 -15.76 -3.94
C GLN A 112 -14.59 -14.84 -4.83
N VAL A 113 -14.20 -13.58 -4.99
CA VAL A 113 -14.88 -12.61 -5.86
C VAL A 113 -14.88 -13.08 -7.31
N LYS A 114 -13.77 -13.63 -7.81
CA LYS A 114 -13.69 -14.21 -9.17
C LYS A 114 -14.60 -15.43 -9.38
N LYS A 115 -14.97 -16.14 -8.32
CA LYS A 115 -15.95 -17.25 -8.41
C LYS A 115 -17.40 -16.78 -8.44
N GLN A 116 -17.67 -15.62 -7.82
CA GLN A 116 -19.04 -15.11 -7.63
C GLN A 116 -19.45 -14.09 -8.70
N TYR A 117 -18.48 -13.38 -9.27
CA TYR A 117 -18.70 -12.28 -10.22
C TYR A 117 -17.93 -12.52 -11.51
N ALA A 118 -18.47 -12.01 -12.62
CA ALA A 118 -17.80 -12.05 -13.93
C ALA A 118 -16.62 -11.04 -13.95
N ILE A 119 -15.47 -11.46 -13.40
CA ILE A 119 -14.25 -10.66 -13.38
C ILE A 119 -13.35 -11.05 -14.55
N ASP A 120 -12.80 -10.05 -15.27
CA ASP A 120 -11.71 -10.28 -16.21
C ASP A 120 -10.43 -10.62 -15.42
N PRO A 121 -9.92 -11.86 -15.51
CA PRO A 121 -8.75 -12.30 -14.73
C PRO A 121 -7.48 -11.52 -15.08
N ASN A 122 -7.44 -10.84 -16.23
CA ASN A 122 -6.32 -10.03 -16.66
C ASN A 122 -6.49 -8.53 -16.36
N LYS A 123 -7.60 -8.14 -15.70
CA LYS A 123 -7.87 -6.75 -15.30
C LYS A 123 -8.15 -6.64 -13.80
N VAL A 124 -7.28 -7.21 -12.99
CA VAL A 124 -7.30 -7.04 -11.54
C VAL A 124 -6.26 -6.01 -11.14
N PHE A 125 -6.68 -4.94 -10.49
CA PHE A 125 -5.83 -3.85 -10.03
C PHE A 125 -5.82 -3.81 -8.51
N LEU A 126 -4.65 -3.53 -7.91
CA LEU A 126 -4.56 -3.25 -6.49
C LEU A 126 -4.40 -1.75 -6.28
N SER A 127 -5.28 -1.19 -5.49
CA SER A 127 -5.24 0.22 -5.09
C SER A 127 -5.28 0.37 -3.58
N GLY A 128 -4.89 1.52 -3.06
CA GLY A 128 -4.97 1.75 -1.63
C GLY A 128 -4.65 3.19 -1.25
N PHE A 129 -5.13 3.57 -0.07
CA PHE A 129 -4.96 4.91 0.47
C PHE A 129 -4.22 4.87 1.81
N SER A 130 -3.29 5.81 2.05
CA SER A 130 -2.55 5.96 3.32
C SER A 130 -1.80 4.65 3.67
N ASP A 131 -2.12 3.96 4.77
CA ASP A 131 -1.58 2.63 5.07
C ASP A 131 -1.86 1.64 3.93
N GLY A 132 -3.04 1.71 3.32
CA GLY A 132 -3.37 0.90 2.14
C GLY A 132 -2.52 1.27 0.93
N GLY A 133 -2.24 2.55 0.70
CA GLY A 133 -1.31 3.01 -0.34
C GLY A 133 0.12 2.51 -0.11
N SER A 134 0.55 2.47 1.15
CA SER A 134 1.82 1.84 1.55
C SER A 134 1.77 0.32 1.34
N GLY A 135 0.64 -0.32 1.62
CA GLY A 135 0.39 -1.74 1.33
C GLY A 135 0.50 -2.06 -0.16
N VAL A 136 0.04 -1.17 -1.04
CA VAL A 136 0.20 -1.33 -2.50
C VAL A 136 1.68 -1.43 -2.89
N TYR A 137 2.56 -0.61 -2.33
CA TYR A 137 4.02 -0.75 -2.54
C TYR A 137 4.52 -2.12 -2.06
N TYR A 138 4.02 -2.58 -0.90
CA TYR A 138 4.42 -3.87 -0.35
C TYR A 138 4.02 -5.03 -1.28
N PHE A 139 2.76 -5.09 -1.70
CA PHE A 139 2.26 -6.10 -2.64
C PHE A 139 2.96 -6.03 -3.99
N SER A 140 3.24 -4.84 -4.51
CA SER A 140 3.88 -4.68 -5.82
C SER A 140 5.29 -5.30 -5.90
N MET A 141 5.96 -5.49 -4.76
CA MET A 141 7.30 -6.07 -4.67
C MET A 141 7.32 -7.47 -4.07
N THR A 142 6.22 -7.91 -3.44
CA THR A 142 6.14 -9.25 -2.84
C THR A 142 5.23 -10.20 -3.63
N GLN A 143 4.14 -9.69 -4.22
CA GLN A 143 3.17 -10.48 -4.98
C GLN A 143 2.68 -9.73 -6.25
N PRO A 144 3.56 -9.34 -7.19
CA PRO A 144 3.16 -8.51 -8.33
C PRO A 144 2.35 -9.27 -9.39
N GLU A 145 2.50 -10.57 -9.50
CA GLU A 145 2.08 -11.37 -10.65
C GLU A 145 0.56 -11.31 -10.91
N PRO A 146 -0.34 -11.42 -9.92
CA PRO A 146 -1.79 -11.48 -10.14
C PRO A 146 -2.40 -10.20 -10.70
N PHE A 147 -1.69 -9.07 -10.62
CA PHE A 147 -2.23 -7.75 -10.90
C PHE A 147 -1.86 -7.23 -12.29
N ALA A 148 -2.80 -6.51 -12.91
CA ALA A 148 -2.61 -5.76 -14.15
C ALA A 148 -1.81 -4.47 -13.90
N GLY A 149 -1.96 -3.87 -12.73
CA GLY A 149 -1.29 -2.67 -12.30
C GLY A 149 -1.65 -2.29 -10.86
N PHE A 150 -0.99 -1.25 -10.38
CA PHE A 150 -1.05 -0.79 -9.00
C PHE A 150 -1.37 0.71 -8.95
N ILE A 151 -2.18 1.12 -7.97
CA ILE A 151 -2.56 2.53 -7.76
C ILE A 151 -2.34 2.85 -6.28
N THR A 152 -1.32 3.63 -5.96
CA THR A 152 -1.07 4.08 -4.58
C THR A 152 -1.52 5.53 -4.41
N MET A 153 -2.30 5.79 -3.37
CA MET A 153 -2.87 7.08 -3.04
C MET A 153 -2.38 7.51 -1.65
N ASN A 154 -1.62 8.60 -1.59
CA ASN A 154 -1.00 9.11 -0.36
C ASN A 154 -0.34 7.99 0.47
N GLY A 155 0.40 7.10 -0.20
CA GLY A 155 1.16 6.01 0.41
C GLY A 155 2.62 6.37 0.60
N SER A 156 3.35 5.58 1.39
CA SER A 156 4.77 5.73 1.65
C SER A 156 5.52 4.41 1.50
N LEU A 157 6.50 4.39 0.60
CA LEU A 157 7.41 3.23 0.45
C LEU A 157 8.20 2.97 1.74
N LYS A 158 8.53 4.04 2.50
CA LYS A 158 9.19 3.90 3.81
C LYS A 158 8.33 3.14 4.80
N VAL A 159 7.02 3.42 4.86
CA VAL A 159 6.08 2.72 5.73
C VAL A 159 5.98 1.24 5.31
N ALA A 160 5.84 0.97 4.01
CA ALA A 160 5.85 -0.39 3.48
C ALA A 160 7.10 -1.18 3.90
N SER A 161 8.28 -0.55 3.78
CA SER A 161 9.54 -1.16 4.18
C SER A 161 9.67 -1.35 5.69
N MET A 162 9.14 -0.43 6.50
CA MET A 162 9.22 -0.53 7.96
C MET A 162 8.31 -1.59 8.56
N LEU A 163 7.07 -1.66 8.08
CA LEU A 163 6.03 -2.51 8.62
C LEU A 163 6.02 -3.91 7.98
N GLY A 164 6.58 -4.03 6.77
CA GLY A 164 6.62 -5.29 6.04
C GLY A 164 7.46 -6.36 6.72
N GLU A 165 6.94 -7.60 6.73
CA GLU A 165 7.66 -8.79 7.19
C GLU A 165 8.82 -9.14 6.24
N GLU A 166 8.66 -8.91 4.94
CA GLU A 166 9.66 -9.19 3.92
C GLU A 166 10.42 -7.93 3.50
N ALA A 167 11.68 -8.10 3.10
CA ALA A 167 12.46 -7.03 2.50
C ALA A 167 11.95 -6.68 1.10
N LEU A 168 11.97 -5.40 0.75
CA LEU A 168 11.47 -4.91 -0.52
C LEU A 168 12.60 -4.68 -1.52
N PHE A 169 12.42 -5.21 -2.72
CA PHE A 169 13.34 -5.07 -3.85
C PHE A 169 12.59 -4.52 -5.06
N PRO A 170 12.89 -3.29 -5.54
CA PRO A 170 12.17 -2.67 -6.65
C PRO A 170 12.13 -3.51 -7.93
N CYS A 171 13.18 -4.28 -8.23
CA CYS A 171 13.22 -5.17 -9.39
C CYS A 171 12.09 -6.23 -9.36
N ASN A 172 11.60 -6.60 -8.18
CA ASN A 172 10.53 -7.58 -8.03
C ASN A 172 9.19 -7.12 -8.58
N MET A 173 9.00 -5.82 -8.82
CA MET A 173 7.81 -5.30 -9.51
C MET A 173 7.69 -5.84 -10.95
N ASN A 174 8.80 -6.34 -11.53
CA ASN A 174 8.84 -6.85 -12.91
C ASN A 174 8.19 -5.89 -13.92
N GLN A 175 8.49 -4.60 -13.75
CA GLN A 175 8.00 -3.49 -14.58
C GLN A 175 6.46 -3.41 -14.69
N LYS A 176 5.74 -3.89 -13.70
CA LYS A 176 4.28 -3.71 -13.64
C LYS A 176 3.92 -2.23 -13.57
N PRO A 177 2.86 -1.79 -14.28
CA PRO A 177 2.40 -0.40 -14.22
C PRO A 177 2.05 0.02 -12.78
N LEU A 178 2.57 1.17 -12.35
CA LEU A 178 2.33 1.73 -11.03
C LEU A 178 1.95 3.21 -11.15
N TYR A 179 0.74 3.55 -10.70
CA TYR A 179 0.22 4.92 -10.64
C TYR A 179 0.33 5.43 -9.22
N ILE A 180 1.11 6.50 -9.02
CA ILE A 180 1.40 7.08 -7.70
C ILE A 180 0.75 8.46 -7.61
N LEU A 181 -0.06 8.65 -6.57
CA LEU A 181 -0.68 9.91 -6.20
C LEU A 181 -0.25 10.28 -4.78
N ASN A 182 0.42 11.43 -4.63
CA ASN A 182 0.69 12.05 -3.34
C ASN A 182 0.40 13.55 -3.45
N THR A 183 -0.37 14.09 -2.53
CA THR A 183 -0.82 15.48 -2.58
C THR A 183 0.24 16.47 -2.10
N THR A 184 0.17 17.70 -2.61
CA THR A 184 1.17 18.75 -2.33
C THR A 184 1.19 19.24 -0.89
N GLU A 185 0.08 19.06 -0.15
CA GLU A 185 -0.10 19.54 1.22
C GLU A 185 -0.23 18.39 2.22
N ASP A 186 0.23 17.18 1.83
CA ASP A 186 0.23 16.01 2.71
C ASP A 186 1.27 16.16 3.83
N ILE A 187 0.80 16.40 5.04
CA ILE A 187 1.65 16.56 6.22
C ILE A 187 2.14 15.23 6.81
N LEU A 188 1.46 14.12 6.51
CA LEU A 188 1.88 12.79 6.96
C LEU A 188 2.99 12.26 6.07
N TYR A 189 2.84 12.38 4.75
CA TYR A 189 3.79 11.92 3.74
C TYR A 189 4.19 13.07 2.80
N PRO A 190 5.00 14.05 3.27
CA PRO A 190 5.35 15.24 2.51
C PRO A 190 6.21 14.90 1.29
N LEU A 191 6.05 15.69 0.22
CA LEU A 191 6.65 15.40 -1.09
C LEU A 191 8.19 15.37 -1.07
N ASP A 192 8.84 16.09 -0.18
CA ASP A 192 10.30 16.05 -0.01
C ASP A 192 10.82 14.67 0.43
N GLN A 193 9.98 13.85 1.06
CA GLN A 193 10.28 12.47 1.42
C GLN A 193 9.77 11.46 0.37
N ILE A 194 8.74 11.81 -0.40
CA ILE A 194 8.13 10.93 -1.40
C ILE A 194 8.89 10.98 -2.72
N ILE A 195 9.26 12.16 -3.21
CA ILE A 195 9.92 12.34 -4.52
C ILE A 195 11.20 11.48 -4.64
N PRO A 196 12.13 11.49 -3.66
CA PRO A 196 13.33 10.65 -3.76
C PRO A 196 13.03 9.15 -3.81
N ALA A 197 11.93 8.71 -3.14
CA ALA A 197 11.50 7.32 -3.18
C ALA A 197 10.95 6.94 -4.56
N VAL A 198 10.15 7.81 -5.17
CA VAL A 198 9.62 7.62 -6.53
C VAL A 198 10.74 7.61 -7.57
N ASP A 199 11.69 8.52 -7.47
CA ASP A 199 12.85 8.58 -8.37
C ASP A 199 13.72 7.33 -8.26
N PHE A 200 13.84 6.78 -7.05
CA PHE A 200 14.51 5.51 -6.84
C PHE A 200 13.79 4.35 -7.54
N LEU A 201 12.45 4.25 -7.42
CA LEU A 201 11.65 3.21 -8.06
C LEU A 201 11.70 3.30 -9.59
N LYS A 202 11.73 4.51 -10.16
CA LYS A 202 11.79 4.73 -11.61
C LYS A 202 13.06 4.20 -12.27
N ARG A 203 14.13 3.93 -11.51
CA ARG A 203 15.36 3.32 -12.04
C ARG A 203 15.12 1.89 -12.55
N ASP A 204 14.25 1.14 -11.84
CA ASP A 204 13.95 -0.26 -12.18
C ASP A 204 12.63 -0.42 -12.94
N ASN A 205 11.75 0.58 -12.87
CA ASN A 205 10.42 0.51 -13.50
C ASN A 205 10.08 1.79 -14.28
N PRO A 206 10.18 1.77 -15.62
CA PRO A 206 9.83 2.91 -16.46
C PRO A 206 8.33 3.15 -16.59
N HIS A 207 7.48 2.21 -16.14
CA HIS A 207 6.02 2.29 -16.21
C HIS A 207 5.40 2.91 -14.95
N ILE A 208 6.14 3.80 -14.27
CA ILE A 208 5.64 4.55 -13.13
C ILE A 208 5.11 5.91 -13.58
N VAL A 209 3.83 6.14 -13.33
CA VAL A 209 3.19 7.46 -13.42
C VAL A 209 3.17 8.06 -12.03
N PHE A 210 3.69 9.27 -11.86
CA PHE A 210 3.66 10.02 -10.60
C PHE A 210 2.94 11.35 -10.77
N ARG A 211 1.91 11.58 -9.97
CA ARG A 211 1.09 12.77 -9.96
C ARG A 211 1.05 13.39 -8.58
N THR A 212 1.07 14.71 -8.52
CA THR A 212 1.05 15.47 -7.26
C THR A 212 -0.11 16.46 -7.26
N PRO A 213 -1.38 15.98 -7.17
CA PRO A 213 -2.53 16.87 -7.12
C PRO A 213 -2.48 17.75 -5.89
N LYS A 214 -3.13 18.92 -5.97
CA LYS A 214 -3.28 19.82 -4.82
C LYS A 214 -4.19 19.16 -3.78
N GLY A 215 -3.85 19.27 -2.51
CA GLY A 215 -4.66 18.76 -1.40
C GLY A 215 -3.82 18.26 -0.25
N ASN A 216 -4.53 17.91 0.82
CA ASN A 216 -3.97 17.34 2.06
C ASN A 216 -4.02 15.79 2.04
N HIS A 217 -3.87 15.15 3.20
CA HIS A 217 -3.90 13.69 3.35
C HIS A 217 -5.33 13.11 3.28
N PHE A 218 -6.11 13.48 2.25
CA PHE A 218 -7.45 12.93 2.00
C PHE A 218 -7.67 12.76 0.49
N LEU A 219 -8.66 11.94 0.12
CA LEU A 219 -8.98 11.59 -1.27
C LEU A 219 -9.82 12.65 -2.00
N SER A 220 -9.84 13.90 -1.53
CA SER A 220 -10.61 15.00 -2.12
C SER A 220 -10.21 15.35 -3.56
N TYR A 221 -9.02 14.94 -4.00
CA TYR A 221 -8.51 15.12 -5.36
C TYR A 221 -9.00 14.07 -6.37
N LEU A 222 -9.67 13.01 -5.92
CA LEU A 222 -10.11 11.92 -6.82
C LEU A 222 -10.98 12.37 -7.99
N PRO A 223 -11.90 13.35 -7.85
CA PRO A 223 -12.66 13.85 -9.00
C PRO A 223 -11.78 14.43 -10.10
N GLU A 224 -10.71 15.14 -9.76
CA GLU A 224 -9.76 15.73 -10.72
C GLU A 224 -8.91 14.65 -11.43
N GLU A 225 -8.55 13.58 -10.71
CA GLU A 225 -7.73 12.47 -11.23
C GLU A 225 -8.57 11.35 -11.86
N GLN A 226 -9.90 11.39 -11.78
CA GLN A 226 -10.80 10.31 -12.21
C GLN A 226 -10.56 9.89 -13.65
N THR A 227 -10.46 10.83 -14.58
CA THR A 227 -10.28 10.51 -16.02
C THR A 227 -8.96 9.76 -16.24
N SER A 228 -7.87 10.20 -15.60
CA SER A 228 -6.56 9.56 -15.71
C SER A 228 -6.55 8.16 -15.10
N LEU A 229 -7.22 7.96 -13.96
CA LEU A 229 -7.35 6.66 -13.31
C LEU A 229 -8.22 5.70 -14.12
N VAL A 230 -9.32 6.18 -14.70
CA VAL A 230 -10.17 5.39 -15.62
C VAL A 230 -9.36 4.92 -16.82
N THR A 231 -8.59 5.83 -17.44
CA THR A 231 -7.69 5.51 -18.55
C THR A 231 -6.68 4.44 -18.15
N PHE A 232 -6.03 4.61 -16.98
CA PHE A 232 -5.07 3.62 -16.45
C PHE A 232 -5.71 2.23 -16.29
N ILE A 233 -6.93 2.13 -15.74
CA ILE A 233 -7.65 0.85 -15.57
C ILE A 233 -8.04 0.25 -16.92
N LYS A 234 -8.46 1.06 -17.89
CA LYS A 234 -8.92 0.58 -19.20
C LYS A 234 -7.77 0.11 -20.08
N GLU A 235 -6.64 0.81 -20.09
CA GLU A 235 -5.52 0.54 -20.99
C GLU A 235 -4.57 -0.55 -20.50
N ASN A 236 -4.47 -0.75 -19.19
CA ASN A 236 -3.58 -1.77 -18.65
C ASN A 236 -4.27 -3.13 -18.54
N THR A 237 -3.52 -4.16 -18.91
CA THR A 237 -3.95 -5.56 -18.83
C THR A 237 -2.77 -6.38 -18.34
N ARG A 238 -3.03 -7.35 -17.47
CA ARG A 238 -2.01 -8.28 -16.99
C ARG A 238 -1.43 -9.07 -18.16
N LYS A 239 -0.14 -8.92 -18.35
CA LYS A 239 0.63 -9.72 -19.32
C LYS A 239 1.36 -10.82 -18.56
N PRO A 240 1.39 -12.05 -19.08
CA PRO A 240 2.23 -13.10 -18.53
C PRO A 240 3.70 -12.67 -18.55
N LEU A 241 4.43 -13.01 -17.49
CA LEU A 241 5.83 -12.64 -17.37
C LEU A 241 6.68 -13.50 -18.33
N THR A 242 7.30 -12.86 -19.31
CA THR A 242 8.32 -13.47 -20.19
C THR A 242 9.73 -13.18 -19.70
N HIS A 243 9.91 -12.12 -18.94
CA HIS A 243 11.13 -11.78 -18.23
C HIS A 243 10.80 -11.65 -16.74
N ILE A 244 11.51 -12.36 -15.89
CA ILE A 244 11.36 -12.40 -14.45
C ILE A 244 12.68 -11.98 -13.81
N VAL A 245 12.61 -11.00 -12.92
CA VAL A 245 13.68 -10.67 -11.99
C VAL A 245 13.12 -10.85 -10.57
N TRP A 246 13.80 -11.63 -9.76
CA TRP A 246 13.40 -11.84 -8.39
C TRP A 246 14.59 -11.83 -7.46
N GLU A 247 14.57 -10.96 -6.47
CA GLU A 247 15.55 -10.86 -5.41
C GLU A 247 14.89 -11.08 -4.05
N THR A 248 15.52 -11.87 -3.19
CA THR A 248 15.00 -12.20 -1.86
C THR A 248 16.13 -12.54 -0.89
N ALA A 249 15.89 -12.35 0.39
CA ALA A 249 16.73 -12.87 1.47
C ALA A 249 16.11 -14.10 2.14
N ASN A 250 14.85 -14.43 1.84
CA ASN A 250 14.08 -15.47 2.50
C ASN A 250 13.02 -16.04 1.54
N ILE A 251 12.84 -17.34 1.57
CA ILE A 251 11.84 -18.05 0.74
C ILE A 251 10.80 -18.82 1.57
N SER A 252 10.75 -18.61 2.88
CA SER A 252 9.83 -19.35 3.76
C SER A 252 8.37 -18.99 3.55
N LYS A 253 8.08 -17.76 3.13
CA LYS A 253 6.72 -17.25 2.92
C LYS A 253 6.42 -17.06 1.43
N ILE A 254 7.35 -16.43 0.70
CA ILE A 254 7.20 -16.11 -0.72
C ILE A 254 8.36 -16.73 -1.46
N ASN A 255 8.11 -17.77 -2.23
CA ASN A 255 9.13 -18.54 -2.93
C ASN A 255 8.87 -18.71 -4.43
N SER A 256 7.80 -18.13 -4.96
CA SER A 256 7.44 -18.26 -6.37
C SER A 256 7.01 -16.92 -6.98
N ILE A 257 7.31 -16.78 -8.26
CA ILE A 257 6.85 -15.68 -9.10
C ILE A 257 6.59 -16.19 -10.52
N GLY A 258 5.36 -16.01 -10.99
CA GLY A 258 4.94 -16.54 -12.28
C GLY A 258 5.25 -18.03 -12.39
N TRP A 259 6.06 -18.40 -13.39
CA TRP A 259 6.47 -19.77 -13.68
C TRP A 259 7.81 -20.20 -13.02
N LEU A 260 8.36 -19.38 -12.10
CA LEU A 260 9.57 -19.70 -11.33
C LEU A 260 9.23 -19.96 -9.86
N ARG A 261 9.90 -20.97 -9.29
CA ARG A 261 9.87 -21.26 -7.87
C ARG A 261 11.29 -21.47 -7.34
N LEU A 262 11.66 -20.78 -6.27
CA LEU A 262 12.93 -20.98 -5.55
C LEU A 262 12.71 -22.06 -4.48
N SER A 263 13.58 -23.08 -4.49
CA SER A 263 13.51 -24.21 -3.55
C SER A 263 14.58 -24.12 -2.46
N ALA A 264 15.76 -23.54 -2.76
CA ALA A 264 16.84 -23.37 -1.80
C ALA A 264 17.73 -22.15 -2.13
N LEU A 265 18.24 -21.50 -1.09
CA LEU A 265 19.20 -20.41 -1.18
C LEU A 265 20.58 -20.83 -0.67
N SER A 266 21.66 -20.23 -1.19
CA SER A 266 23.05 -20.41 -0.77
C SER A 266 23.67 -19.06 -0.40
N LEU A 267 23.07 -18.39 0.62
CA LEU A 267 23.42 -17.01 1.01
C LEU A 267 24.87 -16.85 1.49
N ASP A 268 25.53 -17.95 1.90
CA ASP A 268 26.94 -17.92 2.34
C ASP A 268 27.95 -17.88 1.20
N GLN A 269 27.53 -18.18 -0.02
CA GLN A 269 28.35 -18.04 -1.22
C GLN A 269 28.57 -16.57 -1.59
N ALA A 270 29.67 -16.30 -2.31
CA ALA A 270 29.87 -14.98 -2.92
C ALA A 270 28.76 -14.69 -3.95
N PRO A 271 28.31 -13.43 -4.07
CA PRO A 271 27.35 -13.09 -5.11
C PRO A 271 28.01 -13.19 -6.49
N ALA A 272 27.24 -13.50 -7.51
CA ALA A 272 27.70 -13.40 -8.90
C ALA A 272 28.03 -11.94 -9.26
N SER A 273 28.97 -11.71 -10.17
CA SER A 273 29.44 -10.36 -10.53
C SER A 273 28.33 -9.42 -11.05
N TRP A 274 27.28 -9.95 -11.64
CA TRP A 274 26.12 -9.19 -12.11
C TRP A 274 25.10 -8.86 -11.01
N HIS A 275 25.21 -9.46 -9.81
CA HIS A 275 24.35 -9.20 -8.68
C HIS A 275 24.93 -8.09 -7.82
N ALA A 276 24.77 -6.86 -8.27
CA ALA A 276 25.15 -5.69 -7.49
C ALA A 276 24.14 -5.46 -6.34
N PRO A 277 24.60 -5.06 -5.14
CA PRO A 277 23.70 -4.68 -4.06
C PRO A 277 22.90 -3.43 -4.43
N TYR A 278 21.66 -3.35 -3.95
CA TYR A 278 20.85 -2.15 -4.13
C TYR A 278 21.50 -0.93 -3.49
N PRO A 279 21.41 0.25 -4.14
CA PRO A 279 21.93 1.48 -3.56
C PRO A 279 21.15 1.84 -2.29
N LYS A 280 21.89 2.23 -1.25
CA LYS A 280 21.32 2.70 0.01
C LYS A 280 20.81 4.14 -0.16
N VAL A 281 19.52 4.29 -0.41
CA VAL A 281 18.89 5.62 -0.52
C VAL A 281 18.61 6.16 0.88
N ARG A 282 19.19 7.31 1.19
CA ARG A 282 18.95 8.07 2.41
C ARG A 282 18.00 9.23 2.11
N ILE A 283 17.03 9.43 2.96
CA ILE A 283 16.07 10.52 2.88
C ILE A 283 16.17 11.33 4.16
N GLU A 284 16.21 12.66 4.02
CA GLU A 284 16.22 13.58 5.16
C GLU A 284 14.81 13.70 5.75
N ASN A 285 14.67 13.41 7.02
CA ASN A 285 13.47 13.71 7.78
C ASN A 285 13.60 15.10 8.42
N ASN A 286 13.04 16.10 7.77
CA ASN A 286 13.03 17.49 8.26
C ASN A 286 11.72 17.86 8.97
N LYS A 287 10.89 16.88 9.38
CA LYS A 287 9.62 17.15 10.06
C LYS A 287 9.87 17.54 11.52
N ALA A 288 9.16 18.59 11.95
CA ALA A 288 9.05 18.89 13.38
C ALA A 288 8.22 17.79 14.07
N ASP A 289 8.71 17.24 15.17
CA ASP A 289 7.99 16.23 15.98
C ASP A 289 8.19 16.51 17.47
N LEU A 290 7.10 16.57 18.20
CA LEU A 290 7.13 16.66 19.67
C LEU A 290 7.47 15.31 20.31
N GLY A 291 7.10 14.19 19.64
CA GLY A 291 7.32 12.84 20.13
C GLY A 291 6.46 12.44 21.33
N LEU A 292 5.28 13.06 21.47
CA LEU A 292 4.33 12.79 22.55
C LEU A 292 3.41 11.61 22.22
N LYS A 293 3.03 10.88 23.27
CA LYS A 293 1.88 9.94 23.30
C LYS A 293 0.81 10.54 24.19
N TYR A 294 -0.46 10.46 23.79
CA TYR A 294 -1.59 11.08 24.48
C TYR A 294 -2.51 10.05 25.12
N ASP A 295 -3.10 10.44 26.25
CA ASP A 295 -4.19 9.71 26.91
C ASP A 295 -5.52 10.20 26.32
N TYR A 296 -6.04 9.46 25.36
CA TYR A 296 -7.30 9.79 24.69
C TYR A 296 -8.55 9.54 25.55
N THR A 297 -8.40 8.95 26.72
CA THR A 297 -9.51 8.78 27.69
C THR A 297 -9.72 10.03 28.56
N TYR A 298 -8.75 10.97 28.54
CA TYR A 298 -8.85 12.25 29.27
C TYR A 298 -9.91 13.16 28.65
N GLN A 299 -10.87 13.59 29.46
CA GLN A 299 -12.01 14.43 29.01
C GLN A 299 -11.88 15.92 29.37
N GLY A 300 -10.76 16.36 29.93
CA GLY A 300 -10.52 17.75 30.28
C GLY A 300 -10.05 18.61 29.11
N LYS A 301 -9.87 19.92 29.35
CA LYS A 301 -9.32 20.84 28.36
C LYS A 301 -7.85 20.51 28.04
N GLY A 302 -7.49 20.43 26.75
CA GLY A 302 -6.15 20.10 26.30
C GLY A 302 -5.96 18.60 26.06
N LEU A 303 -4.69 18.16 25.94
CA LEU A 303 -4.32 16.76 25.76
C LEU A 303 -3.40 16.29 26.89
N LYS A 304 -3.78 15.26 27.62
CA LYS A 304 -2.96 14.67 28.67
C LYS A 304 -1.84 13.83 28.06
N VAL A 305 -0.61 14.06 28.50
CA VAL A 305 0.58 13.34 28.05
C VAL A 305 0.63 11.98 28.75
N ALA A 306 0.43 10.91 27.97
CA ALA A 306 0.56 9.52 28.45
C ALA A 306 2.02 9.04 28.46
N GLY A 307 2.91 9.68 27.68
CA GLY A 307 4.32 9.31 27.61
C GLY A 307 5.00 9.87 26.36
N PHE A 308 6.10 9.24 25.98
CA PHE A 308 6.97 9.66 24.88
C PHE A 308 7.23 8.52 23.91
N LYS A 309 7.54 8.84 22.64
CA LYS A 309 7.96 7.85 21.63
C LYS A 309 9.31 7.22 22.01
N ASN A 310 10.24 8.04 22.53
CA ASN A 310 11.54 7.63 23.07
C ASN A 310 12.08 8.72 24.01
N ASP A 311 13.28 8.50 24.55
CA ASP A 311 13.88 9.40 25.55
C ASP A 311 14.48 10.71 24.99
N THR A 312 14.71 10.79 23.70
CA THR A 312 15.37 11.92 23.04
C THR A 312 14.42 12.87 22.32
N VAL A 313 13.11 12.65 22.42
CA VAL A 313 12.10 13.48 21.72
C VAL A 313 12.11 14.92 22.19
N THR A 314 11.71 15.83 21.29
CA THR A 314 11.67 17.29 21.53
C THR A 314 10.97 17.64 22.85
N ALA A 315 9.74 17.15 23.06
CA ALA A 315 8.96 17.52 24.24
C ALA A 315 9.64 17.11 25.54
N LYS A 316 10.20 15.89 25.60
CA LYS A 316 10.92 15.40 26.81
C LYS A 316 12.18 16.22 27.07
N ARG A 317 12.96 16.55 26.03
CA ARG A 317 14.16 17.37 26.13
C ARG A 317 13.83 18.80 26.59
N LEU A 318 12.67 19.34 26.22
CA LEU A 318 12.20 20.64 26.66
C LEU A 318 11.58 20.66 28.07
N GLY A 319 11.47 19.49 28.72
CA GLY A 319 11.01 19.37 30.10
C GLY A 319 9.54 19.02 30.27
N VAL A 320 8.82 18.60 29.21
CA VAL A 320 7.48 18.02 29.34
C VAL A 320 7.59 16.70 30.11
N LYS A 321 6.64 16.45 30.99
CA LYS A 321 6.57 15.22 31.80
C LYS A 321 5.30 14.42 31.46
N GLN A 322 5.35 13.13 31.73
CA GLN A 322 4.13 12.30 31.73
C GLN A 322 3.15 12.84 32.80
N GLY A 323 1.87 12.90 32.44
CA GLY A 323 0.83 13.47 33.28
C GLY A 323 0.55 14.97 33.03
N ASP A 324 1.48 15.71 32.38
CA ASP A 324 1.21 17.09 31.95
C ASP A 324 -0.01 17.15 31.01
N ILE A 325 -0.75 18.23 31.08
CA ILE A 325 -1.82 18.53 30.14
C ILE A 325 -1.33 19.60 29.16
N LEU A 326 -1.18 19.24 27.90
CA LEU A 326 -0.78 20.15 26.82
C LEU A 326 -1.93 21.14 26.53
N LEU A 327 -1.70 22.44 26.71
CA LEU A 327 -2.71 23.49 26.58
C LEU A 327 -2.58 24.28 25.27
N SER A 328 -1.35 24.61 24.87
CA SER A 328 -1.06 25.30 23.63
C SER A 328 0.34 25.06 23.12
N LEU A 329 0.53 25.28 21.81
CA LEU A 329 1.81 25.28 21.12
C LEU A 329 1.97 26.69 20.50
N GLU A 330 2.91 27.48 21.02
CA GLU A 330 2.97 28.92 20.76
C GLU A 330 1.59 29.58 21.02
N ARG A 331 0.97 30.12 19.96
CA ARG A 331 -0.36 30.76 20.02
C ARG A 331 -1.51 29.81 19.67
N ASP A 332 -1.19 28.62 19.17
CA ASP A 332 -2.19 27.62 18.74
C ASP A 332 -2.70 26.85 19.97
N SER A 333 -3.96 27.06 20.34
CA SER A 333 -4.60 26.31 21.44
C SER A 333 -4.85 24.86 21.05
N ILE A 334 -4.71 23.95 22.02
CA ILE A 334 -5.04 22.54 21.86
C ILE A 334 -6.54 22.33 22.07
N THR A 335 -7.26 22.16 20.97
CA THR A 335 -8.72 21.99 20.95
C THR A 335 -9.15 20.58 20.50
N SER A 336 -8.21 19.80 19.94
CA SER A 336 -8.47 18.44 19.46
C SER A 336 -7.19 17.61 19.47
N PRO A 337 -7.28 16.27 19.38
CA PRO A 337 -6.13 15.40 19.20
C PRO A 337 -5.28 15.72 17.94
N MET A 338 -5.87 16.37 16.94
CA MET A 338 -5.19 16.78 15.71
C MET A 338 -4.38 18.07 15.87
N SER A 339 -4.66 18.91 16.88
CA SER A 339 -4.02 20.22 17.05
C SER A 339 -2.49 20.16 17.06
N PRO A 340 -1.81 19.23 17.77
CA PRO A 340 -0.36 19.14 17.75
C PRO A 340 0.20 18.79 16.36
N MET A 341 -0.48 17.93 15.61
CA MET A 341 -0.07 17.54 14.28
C MET A 341 -0.21 18.72 13.30
N LEU A 342 -1.31 19.46 13.35
CA LEU A 342 -1.54 20.64 12.52
C LEU A 342 -0.52 21.76 12.82
N TYR A 343 -0.11 21.92 14.09
CA TYR A 343 0.93 22.84 14.47
C TYR A 343 2.31 22.42 13.93
N THR A 344 2.71 21.15 14.17
CA THR A 344 4.02 20.66 13.74
C THR A 344 4.15 20.60 12.22
N ALA A 345 3.05 20.48 11.50
CA ALA A 345 3.02 20.52 10.03
C ALA A 345 3.50 21.88 9.44
N LYS A 346 3.36 22.95 10.20
CA LYS A 346 3.80 24.31 9.81
C LYS A 346 5.28 24.58 10.17
N LYS A 347 5.95 23.60 10.80
CA LYS A 347 7.30 23.73 11.35
C LYS A 347 8.24 22.68 10.72
N LYS A 348 9.52 22.99 10.77
CA LYS A 348 10.59 22.07 10.37
C LYS A 348 11.40 21.63 11.59
N ALA A 349 12.16 20.57 11.43
CA ALA A 349 13.18 20.19 12.39
C ALA A 349 14.13 21.36 12.66
N GLY A 350 14.46 21.60 13.92
CA GLY A 350 15.29 22.73 14.37
C GLY A 350 14.55 24.06 14.59
N ASP A 351 13.33 24.23 14.11
CA ASP A 351 12.55 25.45 14.31
C ASP A 351 12.27 25.71 15.79
N PRO A 352 12.15 27.00 16.21
CA PRO A 352 11.75 27.35 17.55
C PRO A 352 10.31 26.93 17.86
N THR A 353 10.07 26.56 19.11
CA THR A 353 8.75 26.16 19.62
C THR A 353 8.57 26.58 21.07
N GLN A 354 7.32 26.80 21.46
CA GLN A 354 6.92 27.03 22.83
C GLN A 354 5.75 26.11 23.18
N ILE A 355 5.89 25.39 24.28
CA ILE A 355 4.91 24.41 24.76
C ILE A 355 4.33 24.94 26.09
N SER A 356 3.02 25.14 26.15
CA SER A 356 2.32 25.48 27.38
C SER A 356 1.62 24.23 27.92
N VAL A 357 1.92 23.88 29.17
CA VAL A 357 1.34 22.73 29.86
C VAL A 357 0.75 23.13 31.20
N LEU A 358 -0.21 22.35 31.68
CA LEU A 358 -0.67 22.38 33.06
C LEU A 358 -0.06 21.17 33.79
N ARG A 359 0.76 21.41 34.81
CA ARG A 359 1.40 20.40 35.64
C ARG A 359 0.90 20.54 37.07
N GLU A 360 0.21 19.54 37.59
CA GLU A 360 -0.34 19.55 38.95
C GLU A 360 -1.11 20.83 39.26
N GLY A 361 -1.92 21.31 38.33
CA GLY A 361 -2.68 22.53 38.45
C GLY A 361 -1.92 23.84 38.16
N THR A 362 -0.60 23.78 37.96
CA THR A 362 0.23 24.98 37.72
C THR A 362 0.53 25.10 36.21
N PRO A 363 0.20 26.26 35.57
CA PRO A 363 0.59 26.54 34.20
C PRO A 363 2.11 26.75 34.07
N LEU A 364 2.72 26.09 33.11
CA LEU A 364 4.14 26.21 32.79
C LEU A 364 4.33 26.46 31.31
N THR A 365 5.34 27.25 30.95
CA THR A 365 5.73 27.53 29.58
C THR A 365 7.17 27.07 29.37
N LEU A 366 7.33 26.10 28.45
CA LEU A 366 8.61 25.51 28.08
C LEU A 366 9.00 26.02 26.69
N LYS A 367 10.22 26.49 26.54
CA LYS A 367 10.72 27.09 25.28
C LYS A 367 11.97 26.38 24.79
N GLY A 368 12.15 26.33 23.49
CA GLY A 368 13.34 25.81 22.84
C GLY A 368 13.09 25.49 21.37
N ASN A 369 13.86 24.59 20.81
CA ASN A 369 13.77 24.23 19.39
C ASN A 369 13.33 22.79 19.24
N PHE A 370 12.69 22.46 18.13
CA PHE A 370 12.53 21.06 17.71
C PHE A 370 13.91 20.38 17.58
N ASN A 371 13.94 19.09 17.68
CA ASN A 371 15.14 18.33 17.37
C ASN A 371 15.56 18.57 15.93
N ALA A 372 16.86 18.45 15.65
CA ALA A 372 17.38 18.50 14.29
C ALA A 372 16.79 17.37 13.44
N GLY A 373 16.72 17.59 12.14
CA GLY A 373 16.40 16.56 11.16
C GLY A 373 17.45 15.43 11.19
N TYR A 374 17.07 14.29 10.63
CA TYR A 374 17.96 13.14 10.57
C TYR A 374 17.75 12.35 9.28
N PRO A 375 18.84 11.80 8.71
CA PRO A 375 18.71 10.89 7.57
C PRO A 375 18.23 9.52 8.01
N TYR A 376 17.37 8.89 7.20
CA TYR A 376 16.97 7.50 7.36
C TYR A 376 17.10 6.73 6.06
N LEU A 377 17.28 5.42 6.14
CA LEU A 377 17.27 4.54 4.97
C LEU A 377 15.84 4.33 4.49
N LEU A 378 15.61 4.51 3.19
CA LEU A 378 14.31 4.28 2.56
C LEU A 378 13.84 2.84 2.73
N LEU A 379 14.72 1.89 2.42
CA LEU A 379 14.43 0.46 2.51
C LEU A 379 15.28 -0.20 3.61
N LYS A 380 14.69 -1.16 4.31
CA LYS A 380 15.43 -2.16 5.07
C LYS A 380 16.11 -3.10 4.06
N GLN A 381 17.39 -3.19 4.10
CA GLN A 381 18.17 -4.06 3.23
C GLN A 381 18.85 -5.14 4.05
N PRO A 382 18.59 -6.43 3.77
CA PRO A 382 19.37 -7.52 4.33
C PRO A 382 20.81 -7.48 3.82
N GLU A 383 21.76 -7.98 4.64
CA GLU A 383 23.18 -8.03 4.25
C GLU A 383 23.44 -8.96 3.08
N LYS A 384 22.67 -10.03 3.00
CA LYS A 384 22.81 -11.06 1.97
C LYS A 384 21.48 -11.33 1.31
N THR A 385 21.49 -11.32 -0.02
CA THR A 385 20.34 -11.63 -0.86
C THR A 385 20.71 -12.63 -1.92
N ALA A 386 19.70 -13.37 -2.40
CA ALA A 386 19.79 -14.21 -3.58
C ALA A 386 18.96 -13.59 -4.70
N LYS A 387 19.42 -13.75 -5.94
CA LYS A 387 18.76 -13.18 -7.12
C LYS A 387 18.69 -14.20 -8.24
N ILE A 388 17.55 -14.26 -8.91
CA ILE A 388 17.34 -15.02 -10.13
C ILE A 388 16.80 -14.09 -11.22
N GLU A 389 17.33 -14.24 -12.40
CA GLU A 389 16.80 -13.64 -13.62
C GLU A 389 16.50 -14.73 -14.62
N ALA A 390 15.30 -14.70 -15.18
CA ALA A 390 14.88 -15.66 -16.18
C ALA A 390 14.19 -14.96 -17.34
N GLU A 391 14.56 -15.34 -18.55
CA GLU A 391 14.00 -14.79 -19.77
C GLU A 391 13.50 -15.92 -20.68
N LEU A 392 12.28 -15.75 -21.17
CA LEU A 392 11.63 -16.65 -22.12
C LEU A 392 11.66 -16.04 -23.52
N ILE A 393 12.57 -16.51 -24.35
CA ILE A 393 12.72 -16.08 -25.74
C ILE A 393 12.17 -17.15 -26.66
N GLY A 394 11.04 -16.86 -27.32
CA GLY A 394 10.31 -17.86 -28.09
C GLY A 394 9.84 -19.00 -27.19
N ARG A 395 10.48 -20.17 -27.30
CA ARG A 395 10.18 -21.38 -26.50
C ARG A 395 11.33 -21.84 -25.63
N ARG A 396 12.40 -21.03 -25.51
CA ARG A 396 13.60 -21.36 -24.73
C ARG A 396 13.66 -20.47 -23.50
N VAL A 397 14.07 -21.05 -22.38
CA VAL A 397 14.29 -20.36 -21.13
C VAL A 397 15.77 -20.17 -20.89
N TYR A 398 16.15 -18.94 -20.55
CA TYR A 398 17.51 -18.55 -20.16
C TYR A 398 17.46 -18.10 -18.71
N ILE A 399 18.31 -18.65 -17.86
CA ILE A 399 18.32 -18.36 -16.43
C ILE A 399 19.74 -18.04 -15.97
N ARG A 400 19.87 -17.02 -15.13
CA ARG A 400 21.07 -16.78 -14.33
C ARG A 400 20.69 -16.61 -12.88
N THR A 401 21.53 -17.13 -11.99
CA THR A 401 21.28 -17.15 -10.54
C THR A 401 22.48 -16.59 -9.79
N SER A 402 22.20 -16.00 -8.64
CA SER A 402 23.19 -15.58 -7.67
C SER A 402 22.68 -15.98 -6.29
N ARG A 403 23.44 -16.80 -5.57
CA ARG A 403 23.08 -17.32 -4.25
C ARG A 403 21.75 -18.08 -4.22
N VAL A 404 21.35 -18.66 -5.34
CA VAL A 404 20.23 -19.61 -5.45
C VAL A 404 20.82 -21.00 -5.62
N ALA A 405 20.55 -21.87 -4.65
CA ALA A 405 21.05 -23.26 -4.65
C ALA A 405 20.17 -24.18 -5.49
N ASP A 406 18.85 -23.94 -5.46
CA ASP A 406 17.90 -24.76 -6.24
C ASP A 406 16.66 -23.95 -6.63
N TYR A 407 16.12 -24.24 -7.82
CA TYR A 407 14.91 -23.62 -8.36
C TYR A 407 14.18 -24.56 -9.31
N GLN A 408 12.91 -24.31 -9.50
CA GLN A 408 12.03 -25.06 -10.41
C GLN A 408 11.39 -24.12 -11.43
N VAL A 409 11.22 -24.63 -12.66
CA VAL A 409 10.47 -23.97 -13.74
C VAL A 409 9.16 -24.71 -13.94
N ASP A 410 8.05 -24.06 -13.59
CA ASP A 410 6.72 -24.58 -13.86
C ASP A 410 6.37 -24.35 -15.33
N ARG A 411 6.56 -25.39 -16.13
CA ARG A 411 6.30 -25.35 -17.58
C ARG A 411 4.82 -25.21 -17.92
N ALA A 412 3.92 -25.55 -16.99
CA ALA A 412 2.47 -25.44 -17.19
C ALA A 412 1.98 -24.00 -17.01
N GLN A 413 2.62 -23.26 -16.11
CA GLN A 413 2.31 -21.84 -15.87
C GLN A 413 3.05 -20.88 -16.81
N ALA A 414 4.01 -21.37 -17.58
CA ALA A 414 4.73 -20.54 -18.54
C ALA A 414 3.79 -20.01 -19.64
N PRO A 415 3.95 -18.75 -20.09
CA PRO A 415 3.06 -18.13 -21.08
C PRO A 415 3.05 -18.81 -22.45
N VAL A 416 4.09 -19.58 -22.74
CA VAL A 416 4.18 -20.42 -23.94
C VAL A 416 4.78 -21.79 -23.58
N LYS A 417 4.45 -22.80 -24.36
CA LYS A 417 4.99 -24.16 -24.17
C LYS A 417 6.52 -24.15 -24.33
N ILE A 418 7.22 -24.29 -23.22
CA ILE A 418 8.70 -24.38 -23.21
C ILE A 418 9.14 -25.68 -23.92
N LYS A 419 10.04 -25.55 -24.86
CA LYS A 419 10.68 -26.67 -25.58
C LYS A 419 12.19 -26.66 -25.35
N GLY A 420 12.76 -27.83 -25.15
CA GLY A 420 14.20 -28.02 -24.97
C GLY A 420 14.68 -27.82 -23.53
N GLU A 421 15.99 -27.77 -23.38
CA GLU A 421 16.68 -27.59 -22.11
C GLU A 421 16.66 -26.12 -21.67
N ILE A 422 16.67 -25.91 -20.35
CA ILE A 422 16.83 -24.59 -19.74
C ILE A 422 18.32 -24.24 -19.83
N LYS A 423 18.65 -23.12 -20.48
CA LYS A 423 20.03 -22.66 -20.59
C LYS A 423 20.41 -21.87 -19.34
N ASN A 424 21.35 -22.41 -18.58
CA ASN A 424 21.93 -21.69 -17.45
C ASN A 424 23.03 -20.74 -17.96
N LEU A 425 22.85 -19.43 -17.74
CA LEU A 425 23.80 -18.38 -18.16
C LEU A 425 24.93 -18.13 -17.15
N ASN A 426 24.97 -18.85 -16.05
CA ASN A 426 26.07 -18.80 -15.07
C ASN A 426 27.29 -19.66 -15.48
N LYS A 427 27.18 -20.39 -16.59
CA LYS A 427 28.23 -21.28 -17.10
C LYS A 427 28.98 -20.64 -18.24
#